data_95570459d0dfd601cb459cc9c3d0632b
#
_entry.id   95570459d0dfd601cb459cc9c3d0632b
#
_cell.length_a   1.000
_cell.length_b   1.000
_cell.length_c   1.000
_cell.angle_alpha   90.00
_cell.angle_beta   90.00
_cell.angle_gamma   90.00
#
_symmetry.space_group_name_H-M   'P 1'
#
loop_
_entity.id
_entity.type
_entity.pdbx_description
1 polymer ?
#
loop_
_entity_poly.entity_id
_entity_poly.type
_entity_poly.pdbx_seq_one_letter_code
_entity_poly.pdbx_strand_id
1 'polypeptide(L)'
;SNTTLRATGVTSSNCAMRAIAGLSLLLLAGCDKATEPGFAEAPEVSRHTVAYLKSLCDGRSSAAVTQDITIRGFITANDLYGEFDRTIVVEDPSGGIAIAAGHPLLADDYPFGAVATVRCNGLTLCNYGGKIELGSEPGDYGAEAIPREELSRYIRVTLPEEGERHRAAPLTFGEVSARHIDTRVRFDGVRFADAGKTWCDTDPETGRTVATERTIVDAGGNEFTVRSAATCAYATEPLP
;
A
#
# COMPACT_ATOMS: atom_id res chain seq x y z
N SER A 1 8.80 -8.43 38.31
CA SER A 1 9.71 -7.43 38.92
C SER A 1 9.53 -6.12 38.19
N ASN A 2 8.83 -5.21 38.85
CA ASN A 2 8.66 -3.82 38.41
C ASN A 2 9.94 -3.04 38.66
N THR A 3 10.39 -2.26 37.74
CA THR A 3 11.34 -1.17 38.00
C THR A 3 10.81 0.13 37.40
N THR A 4 10.33 0.97 38.29
CA THR A 4 9.91 2.36 38.04
C THR A 4 11.16 3.24 38.10
N LEU A 5 11.39 4.11 37.13
CA LEU A 5 12.35 5.20 37.24
C LEU A 5 11.61 6.54 37.26
N ARG A 6 11.82 7.25 38.37
CA ARG A 6 11.32 8.59 38.68
C ARG A 6 12.15 9.66 37.98
N ALA A 7 11.46 10.67 37.45
CA ALA A 7 12.05 11.95 37.10
C ALA A 7 12.17 12.86 38.30
N THR A 8 13.32 13.50 38.47
CA THR A 8 13.53 14.60 39.41
C THR A 8 13.68 15.91 38.65
N GLY A 9 12.87 16.86 39.05
CA GLY A 9 12.91 18.23 38.57
C GLY A 9 14.04 19.06 39.18
N VAL A 10 14.41 20.11 38.48
CA VAL A 10 15.20 21.23 39.05
C VAL A 10 14.56 22.56 38.64
N THR A 11 14.47 23.36 39.62
CA THR A 11 13.77 24.61 39.85
C THR A 11 14.37 25.83 39.13
N SER A 12 13.48 26.79 38.97
CA SER A 12 13.62 28.21 38.59
C SER A 12 14.72 29.00 39.27
N SER A 13 15.23 30.00 38.58
CA SER A 13 15.70 31.25 39.20
C SER A 13 15.40 32.46 38.34
N ASN A 14 14.62 33.34 38.93
CA ASN A 14 14.37 34.71 38.50
C ASN A 14 15.65 35.56 38.60
N CYS A 15 15.89 36.45 37.67
CA CYS A 15 16.52 37.73 38.02
C CYS A 15 16.12 38.88 37.09
N ALA A 16 15.89 39.95 37.73
CA ALA A 16 15.22 41.19 37.38
C ALA A 16 15.82 42.04 36.22
N MET A 17 14.91 42.69 35.61
CA MET A 17 14.79 44.06 35.08
C MET A 17 16.00 44.98 35.18
N ARG A 18 16.42 45.54 34.01
CA ARG A 18 16.85 46.93 33.90
C ARG A 18 16.52 47.46 32.50
N ALA A 19 15.69 48.49 32.50
CA ALA A 19 15.38 49.30 31.34
C ALA A 19 16.56 50.22 31.02
N ILE A 20 16.96 50.30 29.77
CA ILE A 20 17.70 51.48 29.20
C ILE A 20 17.05 51.81 27.87
N ALA A 21 16.50 53.00 27.84
CA ALA A 21 16.03 53.66 26.60
C ALA A 21 17.24 54.06 25.75
N GLY A 22 17.23 53.68 24.49
CA GLY A 22 18.21 54.10 23.50
C GLY A 22 17.55 54.16 22.12
N LEU A 23 17.30 55.34 21.72
CA LEU A 23 16.88 55.79 20.36
C LEU A 23 17.94 55.37 19.37
N SER A 24 17.56 54.67 18.26
CA SER A 24 18.17 54.99 16.95
C SER A 24 17.91 53.96 15.86
N LEU A 25 17.53 54.47 14.78
CA LEU A 25 17.89 54.17 13.39
C LEU A 25 17.28 52.91 12.78
N LEU A 26 16.18 53.15 12.07
CA LEU A 26 15.71 52.26 11.02
C LEU A 26 16.80 52.07 9.96
N LEU A 27 17.42 50.92 9.95
CA LEU A 27 18.02 50.36 8.75
C LEU A 27 17.03 49.29 8.24
N LEU A 28 16.32 49.65 7.19
CA LEU A 28 15.60 48.71 6.36
C LEU A 28 16.64 47.83 5.62
N ALA A 29 17.15 46.83 6.30
CA ALA A 29 17.77 45.72 5.63
C ALA A 29 16.60 44.84 5.12
N GLY A 30 16.32 44.97 3.83
CA GLY A 30 15.51 44.01 3.11
C GLY A 30 16.19 42.62 3.25
N CYS A 31 15.74 41.82 4.18
CA CYS A 31 15.95 40.39 4.05
C CYS A 31 15.11 39.95 2.87
N ASP A 32 15.75 39.78 1.72
CA ASP A 32 15.28 38.80 0.76
C ASP A 32 15.21 37.51 1.50
N LYS A 33 14.01 37.17 1.98
CA LYS A 33 13.67 35.80 2.31
C LYS A 33 13.84 35.04 1.00
N ALA A 34 15.00 34.38 0.86
CA ALA A 34 15.07 33.26 -0.04
C ALA A 34 13.84 32.44 0.25
N THR A 35 12.87 32.51 -0.63
CA THR A 35 11.69 31.64 -0.60
C THR A 35 12.27 30.26 -0.78
N GLU A 36 12.44 29.53 0.31
CA GLU A 36 12.57 28.09 0.19
C GLU A 36 11.47 27.67 -0.77
N PRO A 37 11.73 26.77 -1.75
CA PRO A 37 10.67 26.28 -2.58
C PRO A 37 9.66 25.63 -1.65
N GLY A 38 8.70 26.43 -1.19
CA GLY A 38 7.58 25.95 -0.44
C GLY A 38 6.96 24.93 -1.34
N PHE A 39 6.86 23.70 -0.86
CA PHE A 39 5.90 22.78 -1.45
C PHE A 39 4.58 23.55 -1.41
N ALA A 40 4.15 24.03 -2.58
CA ALA A 40 2.82 24.61 -2.70
C ALA A 40 1.90 23.58 -2.07
N GLU A 41 1.11 23.99 -1.08
CA GLU A 41 0.04 23.16 -0.56
C GLU A 41 -0.69 22.66 -1.80
N ALA A 42 -0.58 21.35 -2.03
CA ALA A 42 -1.20 20.76 -3.20
C ALA A 42 -2.68 21.14 -3.09
N PRO A 43 -3.28 21.76 -4.10
CA PRO A 43 -4.69 22.11 -4.08
C PRO A 43 -5.44 20.87 -3.64
N GLU A 44 -6.50 21.03 -2.86
CA GLU A 44 -7.30 19.93 -2.31
C GLU A 44 -7.61 18.97 -3.45
N VAL A 45 -6.85 17.87 -3.48
CA VAL A 45 -6.78 17.02 -4.66
C VAL A 45 -8.11 16.28 -4.70
N SER A 46 -8.86 16.49 -5.76
CA SER A 46 -10.09 15.74 -6.03
C SER A 46 -9.76 14.26 -5.88
N ARG A 47 -10.28 13.63 -4.83
CA ARG A 47 -10.02 12.24 -4.52
C ARG A 47 -11.02 11.39 -5.28
N HIS A 48 -10.51 10.63 -6.24
CA HIS A 48 -11.29 9.61 -6.93
C HIS A 48 -11.15 8.28 -6.18
N THR A 49 -12.11 7.38 -6.39
CA THR A 49 -12.05 6.03 -5.80
C THR A 49 -11.29 5.08 -6.71
N VAL A 50 -10.78 3.99 -6.11
CA VAL A 50 -10.17 2.88 -6.87
C VAL A 50 -11.17 2.29 -7.86
N ALA A 51 -12.43 2.11 -7.46
CA ALA A 51 -13.47 1.59 -8.37
C ALA A 51 -13.69 2.51 -9.58
N TYR A 52 -13.70 3.83 -9.37
CA TYR A 52 -13.80 4.78 -10.48
C TYR A 52 -12.60 4.67 -11.41
N LEU A 53 -11.39 4.64 -10.88
CA LEU A 53 -10.17 4.48 -11.68
C LEU A 53 -10.26 3.22 -12.54
N LYS A 54 -10.59 2.08 -11.95
CA LYS A 54 -10.71 0.80 -12.66
C LYS A 54 -11.79 0.83 -13.74
N SER A 55 -12.88 1.55 -13.52
CA SER A 55 -13.98 1.66 -14.51
C SER A 55 -13.56 2.29 -15.84
N LEU A 56 -12.48 3.06 -15.86
CA LEU A 56 -11.93 3.62 -17.11
C LEU A 56 -11.41 2.56 -18.07
N CYS A 57 -11.14 1.35 -17.56
CA CYS A 57 -10.68 0.20 -18.34
C CYS A 57 -11.77 -0.85 -18.59
N ASP A 58 -13.03 -0.56 -18.20
CA ASP A 58 -14.13 -1.49 -18.36
C ASP A 58 -14.33 -1.87 -19.85
N GLY A 59 -14.36 -3.18 -20.13
CA GLY A 59 -14.51 -3.72 -21.47
C GLY A 59 -13.33 -3.47 -22.41
N ARG A 60 -12.18 -3.02 -21.88
CA ARG A 60 -10.96 -2.74 -22.66
C ARG A 60 -9.80 -3.58 -22.14
N SER A 61 -8.82 -3.85 -23.01
CA SER A 61 -7.55 -4.47 -22.60
C SER A 61 -6.62 -3.46 -21.92
N SER A 62 -6.71 -2.18 -22.28
CA SER A 62 -5.95 -1.11 -21.64
C SER A 62 -6.64 0.25 -21.77
N ALA A 63 -6.31 1.18 -20.89
CA ALA A 63 -6.75 2.57 -20.95
C ALA A 63 -5.68 3.49 -20.37
N ALA A 64 -5.21 4.46 -21.18
CA ALA A 64 -4.35 5.51 -20.67
C ALA A 64 -5.15 6.45 -19.76
N VAL A 65 -4.59 6.79 -18.60
CA VAL A 65 -5.18 7.76 -17.67
C VAL A 65 -4.72 9.17 -18.09
N THR A 66 -5.59 9.88 -18.78
CA THR A 66 -5.32 11.25 -19.30
C THR A 66 -5.93 12.35 -18.43
N GLN A 67 -6.82 11.98 -17.52
CA GLN A 67 -7.47 12.89 -16.58
C GLN A 67 -6.62 13.06 -15.33
N ASP A 68 -6.80 14.17 -14.63
CA ASP A 68 -6.18 14.41 -13.33
C ASP A 68 -6.90 13.60 -12.24
N ILE A 69 -6.52 12.33 -12.13
CA ILE A 69 -7.10 11.37 -11.19
C ILE A 69 -6.08 11.09 -10.10
N THR A 70 -6.51 11.28 -8.87
CA THR A 70 -5.75 10.90 -7.68
C THR A 70 -6.59 9.98 -6.81
N ILE A 71 -6.04 8.83 -6.45
CA ILE A 71 -6.61 7.91 -5.47
C ILE A 71 -5.81 7.97 -4.17
N ARG A 72 -6.46 7.67 -3.06
CA ARG A 72 -5.83 7.54 -1.74
C ARG A 72 -6.35 6.28 -1.08
N GLY A 73 -5.44 5.45 -0.60
CA GLY A 73 -5.79 4.22 0.08
C GLY A 73 -4.64 3.68 0.92
N PHE A 74 -4.88 2.57 1.59
CA PHE A 74 -3.86 1.86 2.35
C PHE A 74 -3.03 0.95 1.45
N ILE A 75 -1.75 0.84 1.73
CA ILE A 75 -0.91 -0.21 1.16
C ILE A 75 -1.25 -1.51 1.87
N THR A 76 -1.83 -2.45 1.14
CA THR A 76 -2.31 -3.73 1.67
C THR A 76 -1.51 -4.93 1.23
N ALA A 77 -0.62 -4.76 0.26
CA ALA A 77 0.37 -5.75 -0.13
C ALA A 77 1.61 -5.08 -0.75
N ASN A 78 2.74 -5.75 -0.59
CA ASN A 78 4.02 -5.43 -1.20
C ASN A 78 4.84 -6.73 -1.35
N ASP A 79 6.12 -6.61 -1.69
CA ASP A 79 7.00 -7.75 -1.96
C ASP A 79 7.70 -8.35 -0.73
N LEU A 80 7.37 -7.91 0.49
CA LEU A 80 8.06 -8.34 1.72
C LEU A 80 8.10 -9.86 1.90
N TYR A 81 6.99 -10.52 1.59
CA TYR A 81 6.87 -11.97 1.74
C TYR A 81 6.94 -12.75 0.42
N GLY A 82 7.33 -12.09 -0.68
CA GLY A 82 7.53 -12.74 -1.98
C GLY A 82 6.27 -13.16 -2.73
N GLU A 83 5.07 -12.79 -2.24
CA GLU A 83 3.80 -13.05 -2.93
C GLU A 83 3.51 -12.06 -4.06
N PHE A 84 3.98 -10.83 -3.91
CA PHE A 84 3.70 -9.71 -4.80
C PHE A 84 5.00 -9.15 -5.36
N ASP A 85 5.67 -9.95 -6.21
CA ASP A 85 6.93 -9.51 -6.83
C ASP A 85 6.72 -8.20 -7.60
N ARG A 86 7.53 -7.19 -7.28
CA ARG A 86 7.51 -5.86 -7.93
C ARG A 86 6.12 -5.24 -8.01
N THR A 87 5.31 -5.45 -6.99
CA THR A 87 3.93 -5.00 -6.96
C THR A 87 3.58 -4.37 -5.62
N ILE A 88 2.88 -3.25 -5.67
CA ILE A 88 2.25 -2.61 -4.52
C ILE A 88 0.75 -2.70 -4.73
N VAL A 89 0.00 -3.05 -3.70
CA VAL A 89 -1.47 -3.00 -3.75
C VAL A 89 -1.96 -1.87 -2.88
N VAL A 90 -2.80 -1.01 -3.45
CA VAL A 90 -3.46 0.10 -2.76
C VAL A 90 -4.95 -0.17 -2.71
N GLU A 91 -5.54 -0.04 -1.54
CA GLU A 91 -6.93 -0.35 -1.26
C GLU A 91 -7.63 0.82 -0.58
N ASP A 92 -8.80 1.18 -1.10
CA ASP A 92 -9.76 2.10 -0.47
C ASP A 92 -11.10 1.36 -0.21
N PRO A 93 -12.10 1.99 0.41
CA PRO A 93 -13.40 1.34 0.65
C PRO A 93 -14.11 0.85 -0.61
N SER A 94 -13.76 1.32 -1.79
CA SER A 94 -14.38 0.93 -3.07
C SER A 94 -13.74 -0.29 -3.71
N GLY A 95 -12.51 -0.63 -3.35
CA GLY A 95 -11.77 -1.75 -3.91
C GLY A 95 -10.25 -1.59 -3.82
N GLY A 96 -9.53 -2.50 -4.47
CA GLY A 96 -8.07 -2.51 -4.52
C GLY A 96 -7.54 -2.46 -5.95
N ILE A 97 -6.30 -2.00 -6.10
CA ILE A 97 -5.58 -1.99 -7.36
C ILE A 97 -4.11 -2.32 -7.16
N ALA A 98 -3.60 -3.23 -7.97
CA ALA A 98 -2.18 -3.51 -8.04
C ALA A 98 -1.47 -2.46 -8.90
N ILE A 99 -0.29 -2.05 -8.49
CA ILE A 99 0.58 -1.10 -9.17
C ILE A 99 1.89 -1.81 -9.48
N ALA A 100 2.23 -1.91 -10.75
CA ALA A 100 3.48 -2.54 -11.20
C ALA A 100 4.67 -1.59 -10.97
N ALA A 101 5.69 -2.05 -10.23
CA ALA A 101 6.85 -1.26 -9.84
C ALA A 101 8.16 -1.86 -10.38
N GLY A 102 9.03 -1.01 -10.91
CA GLY A 102 10.21 -1.39 -11.70
C GLY A 102 11.38 -1.98 -10.90
N HIS A 103 11.24 -2.22 -9.60
CA HIS A 103 12.30 -2.81 -8.78
C HIS A 103 11.75 -3.66 -7.63
N PRO A 104 12.54 -4.60 -7.11
CA PRO A 104 12.23 -5.34 -5.90
C PRO A 104 12.51 -4.48 -4.65
N LEU A 105 12.20 -5.04 -3.45
CA LEU A 105 12.42 -4.42 -2.14
C LEU A 105 11.57 -3.16 -1.92
N LEU A 106 10.30 -3.26 -2.27
CA LEU A 106 9.33 -2.18 -2.15
C LEU A 106 8.87 -1.94 -0.69
N ALA A 107 9.03 -2.93 0.18
CA ALA A 107 8.45 -2.90 1.52
C ALA A 107 8.99 -1.76 2.41
N ASP A 108 10.25 -1.34 2.21
CA ASP A 108 10.86 -0.25 2.98
C ASP A 108 10.25 1.12 2.62
N ASP A 109 10.06 1.36 1.33
CA ASP A 109 9.52 2.63 0.82
C ASP A 109 7.98 2.64 0.83
N TYR A 110 7.36 1.46 0.72
CA TYR A 110 5.92 1.27 0.62
C TYR A 110 5.43 0.25 1.66
N PRO A 111 5.55 0.56 2.96
CA PRO A 111 5.25 -0.40 4.01
C PRO A 111 3.76 -0.70 4.11
N PHE A 112 3.46 -1.95 4.47
CA PHE A 112 2.09 -2.38 4.76
C PHE A 112 1.43 -1.50 5.83
N GLY A 113 0.20 -1.09 5.58
CA GLY A 113 -0.59 -0.26 6.49
C GLY A 113 -0.34 1.24 6.38
N ALA A 114 0.68 1.68 5.63
CA ALA A 114 0.85 3.09 5.29
C ALA A 114 -0.23 3.55 4.29
N VAL A 115 -0.39 4.85 4.16
CA VAL A 115 -1.33 5.48 3.24
C VAL A 115 -0.59 5.93 2.00
N ALA A 116 -1.04 5.49 0.83
CA ALA A 116 -0.55 5.94 -0.45
C ALA A 116 -1.53 6.92 -1.10
N THR A 117 -1.00 8.04 -1.58
CA THR A 117 -1.69 8.94 -2.51
C THR A 117 -1.06 8.75 -3.88
N VAL A 118 -1.85 8.31 -4.85
CA VAL A 118 -1.37 7.94 -6.18
C VAL A 118 -1.95 8.89 -7.22
N ARG A 119 -1.07 9.62 -7.92
CA ARG A 119 -1.40 10.42 -9.09
C ARG A 119 -1.38 9.52 -10.31
N CYS A 120 -2.54 9.31 -10.91
CA CYS A 120 -2.70 8.32 -11.98
C CYS A 120 -2.52 8.92 -13.38
N ASN A 121 -2.58 10.24 -13.52
CA ASN A 121 -2.39 10.89 -14.83
C ASN A 121 -1.00 10.57 -15.41
N GLY A 122 -0.99 10.11 -16.64
CA GLY A 122 0.23 9.68 -17.34
C GLY A 122 0.57 8.20 -17.17
N LEU A 123 -0.18 7.48 -16.34
CA LEU A 123 -0.10 6.03 -16.20
C LEU A 123 -1.14 5.33 -17.08
N THR A 124 -1.05 4.01 -17.15
CA THR A 124 -1.94 3.17 -17.95
C THR A 124 -2.54 2.07 -17.10
N LEU A 125 -3.84 1.85 -17.27
CA LEU A 125 -4.57 0.70 -16.74
C LEU A 125 -4.50 -0.43 -17.77
N CYS A 126 -4.23 -1.65 -17.30
CA CYS A 126 -4.22 -2.85 -18.14
C CYS A 126 -5.09 -3.92 -17.52
N ASN A 127 -5.95 -4.51 -18.31
CA ASN A 127 -6.81 -5.62 -17.93
C ASN A 127 -6.26 -6.92 -18.50
N TYR A 128 -5.76 -7.79 -17.62
CA TYR A 128 -5.33 -9.13 -18.00
C TYR A 128 -6.13 -10.16 -17.21
N GLY A 129 -6.94 -10.95 -17.91
CA GLY A 129 -7.76 -11.98 -17.29
C GLY A 129 -8.79 -11.48 -16.28
N GLY A 130 -9.25 -10.22 -16.38
CA GLY A 130 -10.20 -9.59 -15.47
C GLY A 130 -9.53 -8.85 -14.29
N LYS A 131 -8.23 -8.96 -14.12
CA LYS A 131 -7.45 -8.15 -13.17
C LYS A 131 -7.00 -6.86 -13.85
N ILE A 132 -7.38 -5.72 -13.27
CA ILE A 132 -6.96 -4.40 -13.75
C ILE A 132 -5.79 -3.93 -12.88
N GLU A 133 -4.67 -3.63 -13.53
CA GLU A 133 -3.41 -3.19 -12.93
C GLU A 133 -3.00 -1.83 -13.47
N LEU A 134 -2.34 -1.03 -12.64
CA LEU A 134 -1.81 0.29 -13.01
C LEU A 134 -0.30 0.19 -13.22
N GLY A 135 0.20 0.76 -14.30
CA GLY A 135 1.63 0.81 -14.61
C GLY A 135 1.99 1.91 -15.58
N SER A 136 3.17 1.84 -16.18
CA SER A 136 3.67 2.88 -17.10
C SER A 136 2.99 2.83 -18.47
N GLU A 137 2.86 1.64 -19.04
CA GLU A 137 2.29 1.41 -20.36
C GLU A 137 1.72 -0.02 -20.48
N PRO A 138 0.99 -0.35 -21.55
CA PRO A 138 0.48 -1.69 -21.74
C PRO A 138 1.62 -2.71 -21.98
N GLY A 139 1.55 -3.85 -21.27
CA GLY A 139 2.41 -5.00 -21.46
C GLY A 139 1.64 -6.23 -21.95
N ASP A 140 2.35 -7.31 -22.22
CA ASP A 140 1.76 -8.55 -22.75
C ASP A 140 0.90 -9.28 -21.71
N TYR A 141 1.23 -9.15 -20.43
CA TYR A 141 0.58 -9.87 -19.32
C TYR A 141 0.10 -8.96 -18.19
N GLY A 142 -0.23 -7.73 -18.48
CA GLY A 142 -0.64 -6.70 -17.54
C GLY A 142 -0.01 -5.37 -17.89
N ALA A 143 0.22 -4.52 -16.90
CA ALA A 143 0.89 -3.24 -17.10
C ALA A 143 2.42 -3.40 -17.01
N GLU A 144 3.15 -2.69 -17.87
CA GLU A 144 4.59 -2.53 -17.67
C GLU A 144 4.87 -1.74 -16.41
N ALA A 145 5.95 -2.10 -15.74
CA ALA A 145 6.30 -1.52 -14.45
C ALA A 145 6.67 -0.03 -14.56
N ILE A 146 6.27 0.76 -13.58
CA ILE A 146 6.73 2.13 -13.43
C ILE A 146 8.22 2.08 -13.04
N PRO A 147 9.12 2.76 -13.79
CA PRO A 147 10.53 2.79 -13.45
C PRO A 147 10.79 3.26 -12.01
N ARG A 148 11.80 2.68 -11.35
CA ARG A 148 12.11 2.99 -9.95
C ARG A 148 12.22 4.48 -9.67
N GLU A 149 12.95 5.18 -10.53
CA GLU A 149 13.23 6.61 -10.44
C GLU A 149 11.98 7.48 -10.61
N GLU A 150 10.91 6.92 -11.18
CA GLU A 150 9.66 7.63 -11.41
C GLU A 150 8.59 7.35 -10.35
N LEU A 151 8.74 6.29 -9.55
CA LEU A 151 7.71 5.88 -8.58
C LEU A 151 7.32 7.00 -7.63
N SER A 152 8.29 7.76 -7.10
CA SER A 152 8.02 8.88 -6.19
C SER A 152 7.29 10.05 -6.83
N ARG A 153 7.32 10.15 -8.16
CA ARG A 153 6.55 11.13 -8.93
C ARG A 153 5.05 10.83 -8.88
N TYR A 154 4.70 9.56 -8.85
CA TYR A 154 3.31 9.09 -8.89
C TYR A 154 2.77 8.72 -7.51
N ILE A 155 3.60 8.17 -6.63
CA ILE A 155 3.17 7.62 -5.35
C ILE A 155 3.83 8.37 -4.19
N ARG A 156 3.01 8.99 -3.36
CA ARG A 156 3.40 9.60 -2.09
C ARG A 156 2.89 8.73 -0.96
N VAL A 157 3.78 8.39 -0.02
CA VAL A 157 3.45 7.59 1.17
C VAL A 157 3.46 8.47 2.41
N THR A 158 2.46 8.29 3.27
CA THR A 158 2.35 8.94 4.58
C THR A 158 1.95 7.91 5.63
N LEU A 159 2.22 8.23 6.89
CA LEU A 159 1.63 7.45 7.98
C LEU A 159 0.13 7.70 8.03
N PRO A 160 -0.66 6.70 8.49
CA PRO A 160 -2.08 6.90 8.76
C PRO A 160 -2.30 7.97 9.83
N GLU A 161 -3.40 8.68 9.73
CA GLU A 161 -3.85 9.58 10.79
C GLU A 161 -4.29 8.77 12.03
N GLU A 162 -4.39 9.42 13.19
CA GLU A 162 -4.82 8.77 14.42
C GLU A 162 -6.19 8.09 14.24
N GLY A 163 -6.26 6.79 14.57
CA GLY A 163 -7.47 5.98 14.39
C GLY A 163 -7.73 5.48 12.97
N GLU A 164 -7.00 5.97 11.98
CA GLU A 164 -7.08 5.49 10.60
C GLU A 164 -6.32 4.17 10.46
N ARG A 165 -7.00 3.14 9.99
CA ARG A 165 -6.39 1.82 9.74
C ARG A 165 -7.18 1.03 8.72
N HIS A 166 -6.48 0.24 7.91
CA HIS A 166 -7.10 -0.74 7.05
C HIS A 166 -7.65 -1.92 7.87
N ARG A 167 -8.83 -2.38 7.50
CA ARG A 167 -9.43 -3.61 8.04
C ARG A 167 -9.85 -4.49 6.87
N ALA A 168 -9.40 -5.76 6.89
CA ALA A 168 -9.87 -6.73 5.93
C ALA A 168 -11.39 -6.93 6.05
N ALA A 169 -12.07 -6.93 4.92
CA ALA A 169 -13.52 -7.15 4.91
C ALA A 169 -13.84 -8.57 5.37
N PRO A 170 -14.69 -8.77 6.39
CA PRO A 170 -15.17 -10.09 6.75
C PRO A 170 -16.18 -10.55 5.71
N LEU A 171 -15.95 -11.71 5.11
CA LEU A 171 -16.80 -12.28 4.05
C LEU A 171 -17.05 -13.76 4.31
N THR A 172 -18.15 -14.26 3.78
CA THR A 172 -18.35 -15.66 3.47
C THR A 172 -17.79 -15.99 2.08
N PHE A 173 -17.57 -17.26 1.77
CA PHE A 173 -17.07 -17.64 0.44
C PHE A 173 -18.01 -17.21 -0.70
N GLY A 174 -19.33 -17.25 -0.46
CA GLY A 174 -20.34 -16.86 -1.44
C GLY A 174 -20.41 -15.35 -1.72
N GLU A 175 -19.85 -14.52 -0.85
CA GLU A 175 -19.83 -13.07 -1.04
C GLU A 175 -18.63 -12.59 -1.85
N VAL A 176 -17.63 -13.45 -2.10
CA VAL A 176 -16.46 -13.10 -2.90
C VAL A 176 -16.88 -12.88 -4.34
N SER A 177 -16.45 -11.78 -4.90
CA SER A 177 -16.78 -11.37 -6.28
C SER A 177 -15.63 -10.57 -6.91
N ALA A 178 -15.76 -10.20 -8.16
CA ALA A 178 -14.75 -9.43 -8.90
C ALA A 178 -14.35 -8.11 -8.21
N ARG A 179 -15.24 -7.50 -7.43
CA ARG A 179 -14.92 -6.28 -6.65
C ARG A 179 -13.85 -6.50 -5.59
N HIS A 180 -13.62 -7.76 -5.19
CA HIS A 180 -12.63 -8.12 -4.17
C HIS A 180 -11.26 -8.48 -4.75
N ILE A 181 -11.09 -8.40 -6.07
CA ILE A 181 -9.78 -8.53 -6.70
C ILE A 181 -8.87 -7.41 -6.16
N ASP A 182 -7.67 -7.79 -5.72
CA ASP A 182 -6.68 -6.91 -5.09
C ASP A 182 -7.14 -6.28 -3.76
N THR A 183 -8.06 -6.91 -3.05
CA THR A 183 -8.45 -6.50 -1.69
C THR A 183 -8.05 -7.54 -0.65
N ARG A 184 -7.83 -7.09 0.58
CA ARG A 184 -7.71 -8.00 1.73
C ARG A 184 -9.09 -8.37 2.23
N VAL A 185 -9.32 -9.66 2.31
CA VAL A 185 -10.54 -10.24 2.88
C VAL A 185 -10.21 -11.10 4.10
N ARG A 186 -11.19 -11.36 4.94
CA ARG A 186 -11.08 -12.23 6.10
C ARG A 186 -12.21 -13.24 6.08
N PHE A 187 -11.85 -14.50 6.23
CA PHE A 187 -12.80 -15.57 6.48
C PHE A 187 -12.66 -16.02 7.92
N ASP A 188 -13.76 -16.05 8.66
CA ASP A 188 -13.80 -16.49 10.05
C ASP A 188 -14.32 -17.94 10.15
N GLY A 189 -13.82 -18.71 11.12
CA GLY A 189 -14.29 -20.06 11.37
C GLY A 189 -13.97 -21.06 10.27
N VAL A 190 -12.89 -20.83 9.51
CA VAL A 190 -12.41 -21.74 8.46
C VAL A 190 -11.24 -22.59 8.94
N ARG A 191 -11.03 -23.72 8.28
CA ARG A 191 -9.87 -24.60 8.48
C ARG A 191 -9.33 -25.05 7.14
N PHE A 192 -8.05 -25.40 7.08
CA PHE A 192 -7.51 -26.07 5.89
C PHE A 192 -8.00 -27.53 5.82
N ALA A 193 -8.37 -27.97 4.63
CA ALA A 193 -8.69 -29.37 4.35
C ALA A 193 -7.42 -30.25 4.37
N ASP A 194 -6.28 -29.68 4.04
CA ASP A 194 -4.98 -30.33 3.86
C ASP A 194 -4.13 -30.33 5.14
N ALA A 195 -4.68 -30.75 6.27
CA ALA A 195 -3.97 -30.78 7.55
C ALA A 195 -2.60 -31.49 7.42
N GLY A 196 -1.56 -30.89 7.99
CA GLY A 196 -0.21 -31.45 8.00
C GLY A 196 0.62 -31.19 6.74
N LYS A 197 0.06 -30.48 5.76
CA LYS A 197 0.83 -29.98 4.60
C LYS A 197 1.48 -28.63 4.87
N THR A 198 2.38 -28.22 3.98
CA THR A 198 2.98 -26.89 3.92
C THR A 198 2.19 -25.97 2.99
N TRP A 199 2.46 -24.67 3.04
CA TRP A 199 1.80 -23.70 2.14
C TRP A 199 2.02 -24.02 0.67
N CYS A 200 3.26 -24.40 0.29
CA CYS A 200 3.58 -24.83 -1.06
C CYS A 200 4.11 -26.26 -1.08
N ASP A 201 3.82 -26.98 -2.15
CA ASP A 201 4.43 -28.28 -2.42
C ASP A 201 5.87 -28.06 -2.94
N THR A 202 6.68 -29.11 -2.80
CA THR A 202 8.03 -29.16 -3.36
C THR A 202 8.02 -30.16 -4.52
N ASP A 203 8.51 -29.72 -5.67
CA ASP A 203 8.72 -30.59 -6.81
C ASP A 203 9.78 -31.64 -6.45
N PRO A 204 9.45 -32.94 -6.50
CA PRO A 204 10.36 -34.00 -6.09
C PRO A 204 11.58 -34.15 -7.02
N GLU A 205 11.47 -33.68 -8.27
CA GLU A 205 12.58 -33.81 -9.24
C GLU A 205 13.59 -32.68 -9.08
N THR A 206 13.12 -31.46 -8.82
CA THR A 206 13.96 -30.27 -8.75
C THR A 206 14.29 -29.81 -7.33
N GLY A 207 13.53 -30.27 -6.34
CA GLY A 207 13.62 -29.81 -4.96
C GLY A 207 13.14 -28.37 -4.73
N ARG A 208 12.52 -27.75 -5.73
CA ARG A 208 12.03 -26.37 -5.67
C ARG A 208 10.58 -26.32 -5.23
N THR A 209 10.22 -25.30 -4.49
CA THR A 209 8.82 -24.99 -4.18
C THR A 209 8.08 -24.61 -5.47
N VAL A 210 6.82 -25.00 -5.56
CA VAL A 210 5.92 -24.69 -6.69
C VAL A 210 4.70 -23.93 -6.19
N ALA A 211 4.14 -23.08 -7.02
CA ALA A 211 2.90 -22.40 -6.70
C ALA A 211 1.81 -23.44 -6.43
N THR A 212 1.13 -23.33 -5.30
CA THR A 212 0.25 -24.39 -4.79
C THR A 212 -1.10 -23.81 -4.39
N GLU A 213 -2.13 -24.60 -4.67
CA GLU A 213 -3.50 -24.34 -4.22
C GLU A 213 -3.83 -25.23 -3.03
N ARG A 214 -4.46 -24.63 -2.02
CA ARG A 214 -4.97 -25.31 -0.82
C ARG A 214 -6.44 -25.00 -0.66
N THR A 215 -7.17 -25.96 -0.15
CA THR A 215 -8.60 -25.79 0.13
C THR A 215 -8.80 -25.38 1.58
N ILE A 216 -9.56 -24.34 1.81
CA ILE A 216 -10.13 -23.99 3.12
C ILE A 216 -11.62 -24.33 3.13
N VAL A 217 -12.11 -24.76 4.29
CA VAL A 217 -13.49 -25.23 4.49
C VAL A 217 -14.11 -24.45 5.64
N ASP A 218 -15.32 -23.96 5.45
CA ASP A 218 -16.10 -23.29 6.50
C ASP A 218 -16.89 -24.29 7.37
N ALA A 219 -17.59 -23.80 8.38
CA ALA A 219 -18.41 -24.63 9.27
C ALA A 219 -19.59 -25.32 8.57
N GLY A 220 -20.04 -24.79 7.43
CA GLY A 220 -21.10 -25.36 6.59
C GLY A 220 -20.60 -26.42 5.60
N GLY A 221 -19.28 -26.65 5.54
CA GLY A 221 -18.69 -27.59 4.58
C GLY A 221 -18.48 -26.97 3.18
N ASN A 222 -18.66 -25.67 3.01
CA ASN A 222 -18.34 -25.01 1.77
C ASN A 222 -16.82 -24.87 1.62
N GLU A 223 -16.34 -24.94 0.40
CA GLU A 223 -14.92 -24.92 0.06
C GLU A 223 -14.53 -23.63 -0.67
N PHE A 224 -13.29 -23.19 -0.43
CA PHE A 224 -12.68 -22.07 -1.14
C PHE A 224 -11.20 -22.35 -1.37
N THR A 225 -10.67 -21.94 -2.52
CA THR A 225 -9.27 -22.17 -2.89
C THR A 225 -8.40 -20.99 -2.48
N VAL A 226 -7.31 -21.28 -1.76
CA VAL A 226 -6.22 -20.36 -1.46
C VAL A 226 -5.00 -20.75 -2.27
N ARG A 227 -4.45 -19.83 -3.04
CA ARG A 227 -3.23 -20.05 -3.83
C ARG A 227 -2.07 -19.28 -3.23
N SER A 228 -0.93 -19.94 -3.07
CA SER A 228 0.33 -19.35 -2.64
C SER A 228 1.35 -19.39 -3.76
N ALA A 229 2.12 -18.30 -3.92
CA ALA A 229 3.19 -18.24 -4.90
C ALA A 229 4.38 -19.12 -4.47
N ALA A 230 5.08 -19.71 -5.44
CA ALA A 230 6.30 -20.51 -5.17
C ALA A 230 7.40 -19.70 -4.46
N THR A 231 7.37 -18.39 -4.62
CA THR A 231 8.36 -17.43 -4.10
C THR A 231 8.03 -16.91 -2.70
N CYS A 232 6.87 -17.30 -2.13
CA CYS A 232 6.50 -16.77 -0.81
C CYS A 232 7.45 -17.25 0.29
N ALA A 233 7.78 -16.36 1.21
CA ALA A 233 8.74 -16.61 2.28
C ALA A 233 8.33 -17.74 3.23
N TYR A 234 7.04 -18.05 3.29
CA TYR A 234 6.44 -19.08 4.12
C TYR A 234 6.08 -20.36 3.36
N ALA A 235 6.58 -20.54 2.13
CA ALA A 235 6.24 -21.68 1.26
C ALA A 235 6.39 -23.05 1.93
N THR A 236 7.43 -23.23 2.75
CA THR A 236 7.74 -24.47 3.46
C THR A 236 7.21 -24.53 4.88
N GLU A 237 6.56 -23.48 5.36
CA GLU A 237 5.94 -23.47 6.67
C GLU A 237 4.70 -24.38 6.69
N PRO A 238 4.41 -25.04 7.82
CA PRO A 238 3.20 -25.85 7.95
C PRO A 238 1.95 -24.95 7.89
N LEU A 239 0.88 -25.51 7.34
CA LEU A 239 -0.45 -24.88 7.40
C LEU A 239 -0.92 -24.80 8.86
N PRO A 240 -1.59 -23.71 9.26
CA PRO A 240 -2.12 -23.51 10.61
C PRO A 240 -3.26 -24.47 10.94
#